data_cfaaba62325363590796447e42076524
#
_entry.id   cfaaba62325363590796447e42076524
#
_cell.length_a   1.000
_cell.length_b   1.000
_cell.length_c   1.000
_cell.angle_alpha   90.00
_cell.angle_beta   90.00
_cell.angle_gamma   90.00
#
_symmetry.space_group_name_H-M   'P 1'
#
loop_
_entity.id
_entity.type
_entity.pdbx_description
1 polymer ?
#
loop_
_entity_poly.entity_id
_entity_poly.type
_entity_poly.pdbx_seq_one_letter_code
_entity_poly.pdbx_strand_id
1 'polypeptide(L)'
;LSQTVFSGVATHHGRNQQYLKADLDSGAWPQTQRNNAIDIIRKSMALHINGDQHLTTLSQYGVDKQRDSNWSFCTPAIAAGYPRSWLPDKVGMPHRNRPNHNQDNTGEYLDGCGNKVYVYAVGNPETCVDKNRYTKAHQKASGFGLVTIDIEAKTYKLDCFKFAIDATLPNPDNQFPGWPVVIHQSENRGENRLS
;
A
#
# COMPACT_ATOMS: atom_id res chain seq x y z
N LEU A 1 -8.60 -0.28 12.14
CA LEU A 1 -9.20 -0.61 10.85
C LEU A 1 -9.95 0.59 10.29
N SER A 2 -9.85 0.86 9.00
CA SER A 2 -10.69 1.82 8.28
C SER A 2 -11.09 1.27 6.92
N GLN A 3 -12.05 1.91 6.27
CA GLN A 3 -12.49 1.54 4.93
C GLN A 3 -11.36 1.79 3.92
N THR A 4 -10.72 2.95 3.95
CA THR A 4 -9.75 3.38 2.94
C THR A 4 -8.44 3.87 3.55
N VAL A 5 -7.40 3.94 2.73
CA VAL A 5 -6.07 4.45 3.06
C VAL A 5 -6.07 5.98 3.23
N PHE A 6 -5.20 6.51 4.09
CA PHE A 6 -5.03 7.96 4.30
C PHE A 6 -3.92 8.57 3.44
N SER A 7 -3.75 8.06 2.24
CA SER A 7 -2.83 8.58 1.22
C SER A 7 -3.38 8.31 -0.17
N GLY A 8 -3.07 9.18 -1.13
CA GLY A 8 -3.46 9.04 -2.53
C GLY A 8 -2.46 8.20 -3.33
N VAL A 9 -2.22 6.95 -2.92
CA VAL A 9 -1.28 6.04 -3.59
C VAL A 9 -1.98 5.37 -4.77
N ALA A 10 -2.34 6.16 -5.78
CA ALA A 10 -2.81 5.72 -7.08
C ALA A 10 -2.52 6.81 -8.12
N THR A 11 -1.88 6.45 -9.23
CA THR A 11 -1.58 7.37 -10.34
C THR A 11 -2.33 7.04 -11.62
N HIS A 12 -2.90 5.85 -11.72
CA HIS A 12 -3.66 5.42 -12.89
C HIS A 12 -4.86 4.57 -12.44
N HIS A 13 -5.93 4.62 -13.24
CA HIS A 13 -7.13 3.85 -12.98
C HIS A 13 -7.80 3.36 -14.27
N GLY A 14 -8.65 2.35 -14.11
CA GLY A 14 -9.43 1.78 -15.19
C GLY A 14 -8.60 0.97 -16.18
N ARG A 15 -9.30 0.33 -17.13
CA ARG A 15 -8.69 -0.55 -18.13
C ARG A 15 -7.71 0.15 -19.06
N ASN A 16 -7.95 1.44 -19.34
CA ASN A 16 -7.13 2.24 -20.22
C ASN A 16 -5.97 2.93 -19.51
N GLN A 17 -5.75 2.63 -18.23
CA GLN A 17 -4.69 3.23 -17.42
C GLN A 17 -4.71 4.76 -17.51
N GLN A 18 -5.89 5.36 -17.32
CA GLN A 18 -6.04 6.81 -17.33
C GLN A 18 -5.28 7.42 -16.16
N TYR A 19 -4.54 8.49 -16.43
CA TYR A 19 -3.80 9.20 -15.39
C TYR A 19 -4.73 9.82 -14.36
N LEU A 20 -4.39 9.63 -13.11
CA LEU A 20 -5.08 10.15 -11.94
C LEU A 20 -4.14 11.06 -11.16
N LYS A 21 -4.32 12.37 -11.26
CA LYS A 21 -3.47 13.35 -10.58
C LYS A 21 -3.57 13.25 -9.07
N ALA A 22 -4.79 13.06 -8.55
CA ALA A 22 -5.09 12.91 -7.13
C ALA A 22 -6.25 11.94 -6.96
N ASP A 23 -6.09 10.98 -6.06
CA ASP A 23 -7.14 10.04 -5.71
C ASP A 23 -8.03 10.64 -4.61
N LEU A 24 -9.13 11.27 -5.01
CA LEU A 24 -10.11 11.87 -4.09
C LEU A 24 -11.06 10.84 -3.47
N ASP A 25 -10.96 9.58 -3.89
CA ASP A 25 -11.70 8.44 -3.34
C ASP A 25 -10.94 7.77 -2.18
N SER A 26 -9.82 8.35 -1.79
CA SER A 26 -9.04 7.96 -0.62
C SER A 26 -9.24 8.92 0.55
N GLY A 27 -8.80 8.53 1.74
CA GLY A 27 -8.74 9.40 2.92
C GLY A 27 -7.57 10.41 2.90
N ALA A 28 -6.96 10.67 1.73
CA ALA A 28 -5.87 11.62 1.57
C ALA A 28 -6.32 13.08 1.68
N TRP A 29 -7.59 13.35 1.49
CA TRP A 29 -8.21 14.67 1.50
C TRP A 29 -9.51 14.67 2.31
N PRO A 30 -9.84 15.74 3.08
CA PRO A 30 -9.04 16.95 3.32
C PRO A 30 -7.83 16.71 4.23
N GLN A 31 -6.70 17.37 3.94
CA GLN A 31 -5.43 17.16 4.63
C GLN A 31 -5.48 17.36 6.15
N THR A 32 -6.21 18.37 6.63
CA THR A 32 -6.30 18.65 8.07
C THR A 32 -6.94 17.48 8.81
N GLN A 33 -8.05 16.94 8.31
CA GLN A 33 -8.75 15.81 8.91
C GLN A 33 -7.91 14.53 8.81
N ARG A 34 -7.25 14.32 7.67
CA ARG A 34 -6.28 13.23 7.47
C ARG A 34 -5.16 13.29 8.52
N ASN A 35 -4.53 14.45 8.70
CA ASN A 35 -3.44 14.61 9.65
C ASN A 35 -3.91 14.42 11.10
N ASN A 36 -5.07 14.95 11.46
CA ASN A 36 -5.68 14.73 12.79
C ASN A 36 -5.92 13.24 13.07
N ALA A 37 -6.44 12.50 12.09
CA ALA A 37 -6.66 11.06 12.23
C ALA A 37 -5.34 10.30 12.42
N ILE A 38 -4.31 10.63 11.61
CA ILE A 38 -2.98 10.03 11.72
C ILE A 38 -2.35 10.33 13.08
N ASP A 39 -2.48 11.55 13.59
CA ASP A 39 -1.94 11.94 14.90
C ASP A 39 -2.59 11.15 16.05
N ILE A 40 -3.86 10.80 15.93
CA ILE A 40 -4.55 9.96 16.92
C ILE A 40 -4.00 8.53 16.89
N ILE A 41 -3.92 7.92 15.71
CA ILE A 41 -3.46 6.53 15.60
C ILE A 41 -1.96 6.39 15.87
N ARG A 42 -1.14 7.41 15.56
CA ARG A 42 0.30 7.46 15.88
C ARG A 42 0.56 7.37 17.39
N LYS A 43 -0.25 8.03 18.22
CA LYS A 43 -0.15 7.99 19.68
C LYS A 43 -0.32 6.58 20.25
N SER A 44 -1.15 5.75 19.64
CA SER A 44 -1.35 4.36 20.02
C SER A 44 -0.37 3.37 19.38
N MET A 45 0.54 3.85 18.52
CA MET A 45 1.45 3.02 17.72
C MET A 45 0.71 1.93 16.93
N ALA A 46 -0.49 2.24 16.45
CA ALA A 46 -1.32 1.27 15.77
C ALA A 46 -0.92 1.12 14.30
N LEU A 47 -0.79 -0.12 13.84
CA LEU A 47 -0.78 -0.42 12.40
C LEU A 47 -2.15 -0.07 11.82
N HIS A 48 -2.18 0.68 10.72
CA HIS A 48 -3.40 1.02 10.01
C HIS A 48 -3.68 -0.02 8.92
N ILE A 49 -4.71 -0.84 9.11
CA ILE A 49 -5.16 -1.82 8.12
C ILE A 49 -6.41 -1.27 7.41
N ASN A 50 -6.40 -1.26 6.10
CA ASN A 50 -7.46 -0.70 5.25
C ASN A 50 -7.57 -1.44 3.91
N GLY A 51 -8.49 -1.02 3.05
CA GLY A 51 -8.76 -1.64 1.76
C GLY A 51 -9.29 -0.63 0.74
N ASP A 52 -10.30 -1.04 -0.04
CA ASP A 52 -11.07 -0.22 -0.99
C ASP A 52 -10.32 0.25 -2.25
N GLN A 53 -9.03 0.44 -2.19
CA GLN A 53 -8.23 1.06 -3.27
C GLN A 53 -8.06 0.20 -4.52
N HIS A 54 -8.49 -1.06 -4.52
CA HIS A 54 -8.24 -2.00 -5.63
C HIS A 54 -6.75 -2.08 -6.02
N LEU A 55 -5.89 -1.77 -5.08
CA LEU A 55 -4.44 -1.78 -5.20
C LEU A 55 -3.86 -2.07 -3.82
N THR A 56 -3.04 -3.10 -3.70
CA THR A 56 -2.38 -3.35 -2.43
C THR A 56 -1.13 -2.51 -2.29
N THR A 57 -0.97 -1.91 -1.11
CA THR A 57 0.22 -1.13 -0.79
C THR A 57 0.63 -1.32 0.66
N LEU A 58 1.93 -1.34 0.89
CA LEU A 58 2.51 -1.12 2.21
C LEU A 58 3.21 0.23 2.19
N SER A 59 2.66 1.18 2.94
CA SER A 59 3.17 2.54 2.98
C SER A 59 3.26 3.05 4.41
N GLN A 60 4.12 4.05 4.63
CA GLN A 60 4.23 4.74 5.91
C GLN A 60 3.84 6.19 5.73
N TYR A 61 2.97 6.69 6.58
CA TYR A 61 2.51 8.08 6.52
C TYR A 61 3.57 9.04 7.03
N GLY A 62 3.55 10.26 6.47
CA GLY A 62 4.22 11.42 7.02
C GLY A 62 3.23 12.56 7.23
N VAL A 63 3.39 13.26 8.35
CA VAL A 63 2.67 14.50 8.69
C VAL A 63 3.65 15.66 8.63
N ASP A 64 4.56 15.77 9.59
CA ASP A 64 5.58 16.82 9.64
C ASP A 64 6.79 16.47 8.76
N LYS A 65 7.20 15.21 8.78
CA LYS A 65 8.32 14.65 8.02
C LYS A 65 7.89 13.40 7.27
N GLN A 66 8.68 12.96 6.30
CA GLN A 66 8.54 11.63 5.75
C GLN A 66 8.73 10.59 6.86
N ARG A 67 7.91 9.55 6.85
CA ARG A 67 8.03 8.37 7.72
C ARG A 67 7.95 8.68 9.22
N ASP A 68 7.26 9.72 9.64
CA ASP A 68 7.11 10.08 11.06
C ASP A 68 5.86 9.51 11.72
N SER A 69 5.12 8.67 11.01
CA SER A 69 3.83 8.18 11.46
C SER A 69 3.61 6.69 11.15
N ASN A 70 2.38 6.26 11.19
CA ASN A 70 1.97 4.87 11.12
C ASN A 70 2.27 4.20 9.77
N TRP A 71 2.59 2.93 9.84
CA TRP A 71 2.47 2.04 8.70
C TRP A 71 1.00 1.82 8.34
N SER A 72 0.75 1.72 7.06
CA SER A 72 -0.55 1.45 6.45
C SER A 72 -0.43 0.24 5.54
N PHE A 73 -1.17 -0.80 5.85
CA PHE A 73 -1.34 -1.95 4.98
C PHE A 73 -2.70 -1.85 4.30
N CYS A 74 -2.70 -1.40 3.06
CA CYS A 74 -3.87 -1.46 2.19
C CYS A 74 -3.92 -2.86 1.58
N THR A 75 -4.87 -3.68 2.06
CA THR A 75 -5.02 -5.05 1.58
C THR A 75 -5.62 -5.07 0.17
N PRO A 76 -5.29 -6.07 -0.66
CA PRO A 76 -5.90 -6.17 -1.97
C PRO A 76 -7.40 -6.47 -1.87
N ALA A 77 -8.17 -5.94 -2.79
CA ALA A 77 -9.58 -6.33 -2.92
C ALA A 77 -9.68 -7.77 -3.41
N ILE A 78 -10.56 -8.58 -2.80
CA ILE A 78 -10.66 -10.01 -3.08
C ILE A 78 -11.01 -10.31 -4.54
N ALA A 79 -11.81 -9.46 -5.21
CA ALA A 79 -12.28 -9.71 -6.58
C ALA A 79 -12.66 -8.41 -7.31
N ALA A 80 -11.91 -7.32 -7.14
CA ALA A 80 -12.23 -6.06 -7.79
C ALA A 80 -11.98 -6.12 -9.31
N GLY A 81 -12.96 -5.67 -10.08
CA GLY A 81 -12.87 -5.60 -11.53
C GLY A 81 -12.37 -4.26 -12.08
N TYR A 82 -12.15 -3.27 -11.22
CA TYR A 82 -11.71 -1.93 -11.59
C TYR A 82 -10.27 -1.71 -11.13
N PRO A 83 -9.26 -1.80 -12.01
CA PRO A 83 -7.87 -1.73 -11.62
C PRO A 83 -7.45 -0.30 -11.28
N ARG A 84 -6.62 -0.17 -10.25
CA ARG A 84 -5.79 1.01 -9.99
C ARG A 84 -4.32 0.61 -10.03
N SER A 85 -3.45 1.58 -10.29
CA SER A 85 -2.00 1.37 -10.32
C SER A 85 -1.29 2.57 -9.72
N TRP A 86 -0.20 2.28 -9.01
CA TRP A 86 0.76 3.27 -8.55
C TRP A 86 2.01 3.17 -9.40
N LEU A 87 2.18 4.09 -10.36
CA LEU A 87 3.27 4.12 -11.34
C LEU A 87 3.95 5.51 -11.34
N PRO A 88 4.41 6.02 -10.19
CA PRO A 88 4.99 7.35 -10.08
C PRO A 88 6.26 7.50 -10.93
N ASP A 89 7.06 6.44 -11.06
CA ASP A 89 8.28 6.46 -11.85
C ASP A 89 7.97 6.67 -13.34
N LYS A 90 6.88 6.07 -13.83
CA LYS A 90 6.41 6.23 -15.22
C LYS A 90 5.98 7.66 -15.55
N VAL A 91 5.44 8.38 -14.59
CA VAL A 91 5.00 9.78 -14.77
C VAL A 91 6.01 10.79 -14.25
N GLY A 92 7.21 10.34 -13.89
CA GLY A 92 8.30 11.21 -13.46
C GLY A 92 8.06 11.93 -12.13
N MET A 93 7.31 11.33 -11.21
CA MET A 93 7.15 11.90 -9.87
C MET A 93 8.48 11.84 -9.11
N PRO A 94 8.93 12.96 -8.52
CA PRO A 94 10.14 12.96 -7.73
C PRO A 94 10.04 12.01 -6.54
N HIS A 95 11.06 11.20 -6.32
CA HIS A 95 11.17 10.33 -5.15
C HIS A 95 12.57 10.39 -4.53
N ARG A 96 12.68 9.94 -3.29
CA ARG A 96 13.95 9.79 -2.54
C ARG A 96 13.91 8.52 -1.72
N ASN A 97 15.06 8.12 -1.20
CA ASN A 97 15.17 7.08 -0.18
C ASN A 97 14.38 5.80 -0.52
N ARG A 98 14.64 5.24 -1.69
CA ARG A 98 14.06 3.97 -2.11
C ARG A 98 14.46 2.86 -1.13
N PRO A 99 13.56 1.91 -0.78
CA PRO A 99 13.91 0.81 0.11
C PRO A 99 15.06 -0.05 -0.45
N ASN A 100 15.76 -0.77 0.42
CA ASN A 100 16.93 -1.56 0.03
C ASN A 100 16.66 -2.64 -1.02
N HIS A 101 15.42 -3.15 -1.12
CA HIS A 101 15.04 -4.09 -2.19
C HIS A 101 14.96 -3.43 -3.58
N ASN A 102 15.03 -2.10 -3.65
CA ASN A 102 15.11 -1.28 -4.87
C ASN A 102 14.04 -1.59 -5.94
N GLN A 103 12.82 -1.98 -5.53
CA GLN A 103 11.71 -2.19 -6.46
C GLN A 103 11.23 -0.85 -7.03
N ASP A 104 10.78 -0.89 -8.28
CA ASP A 104 10.18 0.27 -8.95
C ASP A 104 8.95 0.79 -8.20
N ASN A 105 8.68 2.08 -8.35
CA ASN A 105 7.51 2.74 -7.76
C ASN A 105 7.51 2.74 -6.22
N THR A 106 8.67 2.59 -5.58
CA THR A 106 8.86 2.64 -4.13
C THR A 106 9.72 3.82 -3.72
N GLY A 107 9.68 4.22 -2.44
CA GLY A 107 10.42 5.35 -1.90
C GLY A 107 9.53 6.42 -1.27
N GLU A 108 10.10 7.56 -0.98
CA GLU A 108 9.42 8.73 -0.42
C GLU A 108 8.87 9.62 -1.53
N TYR A 109 7.57 9.86 -1.50
CA TYR A 109 6.84 10.70 -2.46
C TYR A 109 6.02 11.78 -1.75
N LEU A 110 5.56 12.75 -2.54
CA LEU A 110 4.36 13.51 -2.23
C LEU A 110 3.23 12.94 -3.10
N ASP A 111 2.13 12.53 -2.48
CA ASP A 111 0.96 12.03 -3.22
C ASP A 111 0.25 13.16 -3.99
N GLY A 112 -0.78 12.81 -4.77
CA GLY A 112 -1.53 13.79 -5.57
C GLY A 112 -2.23 14.88 -4.78
N CYS A 113 -2.39 14.71 -3.46
CA CYS A 113 -2.91 15.70 -2.53
C CYS A 113 -1.80 16.48 -1.79
N GLY A 114 -0.53 16.17 -2.08
CA GLY A 114 0.63 16.80 -1.45
C GLY A 114 1.00 16.21 -0.08
N ASN A 115 0.45 15.05 0.30
CA ASN A 115 0.80 14.38 1.54
C ASN A 115 2.12 13.62 1.40
N LYS A 116 2.92 13.63 2.46
CA LYS A 116 4.12 12.82 2.56
C LYS A 116 3.74 11.35 2.72
N VAL A 117 4.30 10.49 1.89
CA VAL A 117 4.11 9.05 1.93
C VAL A 117 5.37 8.32 1.52
N TYR A 118 5.75 7.31 2.29
CA TYR A 118 6.79 6.37 1.93
C TYR A 118 6.14 5.07 1.48
N VAL A 119 6.30 4.70 0.23
CA VAL A 119 5.77 3.45 -0.34
C VAL A 119 6.88 2.41 -0.28
N TYR A 120 6.70 1.42 0.58
CA TYR A 120 7.66 0.32 0.74
C TYR A 120 7.41 -0.78 -0.29
N ALA A 121 6.15 -1.17 -0.48
CA ALA A 121 5.78 -2.19 -1.46
C ALA A 121 4.44 -1.87 -2.11
N VAL A 122 4.27 -2.27 -3.36
CA VAL A 122 3.04 -2.08 -4.13
C VAL A 122 2.78 -3.27 -5.05
N GLY A 123 1.57 -3.81 -5.03
CA GLY A 123 1.13 -4.88 -5.90
C GLY A 123 0.40 -4.35 -7.13
N ASN A 124 1.12 -3.71 -8.02
CA ASN A 124 0.57 -3.24 -9.29
C ASN A 124 0.02 -4.41 -10.12
N PRO A 125 -1.13 -4.25 -10.80
CA PRO A 125 -1.62 -5.26 -11.72
C PRO A 125 -0.65 -5.42 -12.92
N GLU A 126 -0.35 -6.65 -13.28
CA GLU A 126 0.42 -6.98 -14.48
C GLU A 126 -0.43 -6.82 -15.74
N THR A 127 -1.76 -6.93 -15.59
CA THR A 127 -2.73 -6.73 -16.68
C THR A 127 -3.97 -5.98 -16.22
N CYS A 128 -4.39 -4.99 -17.01
CA CYS A 128 -5.61 -4.19 -16.76
C CYS A 128 -6.65 -4.32 -17.88
N VAL A 129 -6.26 -4.87 -19.04
CA VAL A 129 -7.06 -4.79 -20.27
C VAL A 129 -8.04 -5.95 -20.44
N ASP A 130 -7.91 -7.02 -19.69
CA ASP A 130 -8.76 -8.19 -19.82
C ASP A 130 -10.19 -7.91 -19.31
N LYS A 131 -11.20 -8.17 -20.15
CA LYS A 131 -12.60 -7.95 -19.81
C LYS A 131 -13.13 -8.98 -18.81
N ASN A 132 -12.61 -10.21 -18.85
CA ASN A 132 -13.02 -11.27 -17.95
C ASN A 132 -12.23 -11.16 -16.63
N ARG A 133 -12.94 -10.93 -15.53
CA ARG A 133 -12.31 -10.83 -14.20
C ARG A 133 -11.59 -12.10 -13.74
N TYR A 134 -11.91 -13.25 -14.30
CA TYR A 134 -11.27 -14.52 -13.95
C TYR A 134 -10.06 -14.86 -14.83
N THR A 135 -10.03 -14.35 -16.07
CA THR A 135 -8.88 -14.56 -16.94
C THR A 135 -7.66 -13.87 -16.34
N LYS A 136 -6.56 -14.60 -16.24
CA LYS A 136 -5.31 -14.10 -15.65
C LYS A 136 -5.53 -13.45 -14.27
N ALA A 137 -6.40 -14.02 -13.44
CA ALA A 137 -6.81 -13.43 -12.17
C ALA A 137 -5.62 -13.18 -11.23
N HIS A 138 -4.60 -14.05 -11.26
CA HIS A 138 -3.36 -13.92 -10.50
C HIS A 138 -2.48 -12.73 -10.93
N GLN A 139 -2.67 -12.21 -12.14
CA GLN A 139 -1.95 -11.05 -12.66
C GLN A 139 -2.65 -9.70 -12.37
N LYS A 140 -3.84 -9.75 -11.79
CA LYS A 140 -4.59 -8.56 -11.37
C LYS A 140 -4.22 -8.21 -9.94
N ALA A 141 -4.55 -7.00 -9.51
CA ALA A 141 -4.27 -6.54 -8.14
C ALA A 141 -5.26 -7.11 -7.09
N SER A 142 -5.98 -8.17 -7.43
CA SER A 142 -6.89 -8.86 -6.49
C SER A 142 -6.15 -9.89 -5.64
N GLY A 143 -6.65 -10.11 -4.41
CA GLY A 143 -6.03 -11.04 -3.49
C GLY A 143 -6.53 -10.87 -2.06
N PHE A 144 -5.73 -11.24 -1.08
CA PHE A 144 -6.03 -11.03 0.33
C PHE A 144 -4.75 -10.80 1.14
N GLY A 145 -4.89 -10.08 2.24
CA GLY A 145 -3.82 -9.87 3.22
C GLY A 145 -4.01 -10.76 4.45
N LEU A 146 -2.90 -11.20 5.03
CA LEU A 146 -2.87 -11.87 6.32
C LEU A 146 -1.94 -11.09 7.25
N VAL A 147 -2.42 -10.76 8.45
CA VAL A 147 -1.62 -10.09 9.48
C VAL A 147 -1.45 -11.04 10.65
N THR A 148 -0.22 -11.42 10.93
CA THR A 148 0.14 -12.20 12.12
C THR A 148 0.75 -11.27 13.15
N ILE A 149 0.21 -11.30 14.37
CA ILE A 149 0.66 -10.44 15.48
C ILE A 149 1.47 -11.27 16.46
N ASP A 150 2.72 -10.89 16.67
CA ASP A 150 3.55 -11.43 17.76
C ASP A 150 3.59 -10.41 18.90
N ILE A 151 2.92 -10.77 20.00
CA ILE A 151 2.77 -9.87 21.15
C ILE A 151 4.07 -9.76 21.94
N GLU A 152 4.85 -10.84 22.02
CA GLU A 152 6.10 -10.89 22.77
C GLU A 152 7.20 -10.09 22.01
N ALA A 153 7.35 -10.35 20.72
CA ALA A 153 8.28 -9.64 19.87
C ALA A 153 7.80 -8.22 19.50
N LYS A 154 6.53 -7.88 19.74
CA LYS A 154 5.89 -6.63 19.35
C LYS A 154 6.01 -6.36 17.84
N THR A 155 5.72 -7.37 17.04
CA THR A 155 5.82 -7.29 15.58
C THR A 155 4.51 -7.66 14.89
N TYR A 156 4.40 -7.17 13.67
CA TYR A 156 3.36 -7.53 12.72
C TYR A 156 4.04 -8.16 11.50
N LYS A 157 3.75 -9.43 11.20
CA LYS A 157 4.09 -10.03 9.92
C LYS A 157 2.93 -9.83 8.97
N LEU A 158 3.20 -9.23 7.84
CA LEU A 158 2.24 -8.90 6.80
C LEU A 158 2.51 -9.80 5.59
N ASP A 159 1.59 -10.67 5.27
CA ASP A 159 1.59 -11.47 4.05
C ASP A 159 0.52 -10.93 3.08
N CYS A 160 0.81 -10.91 1.78
CA CYS A 160 -0.09 -10.36 0.77
C CYS A 160 -0.18 -11.30 -0.44
N PHE A 161 -1.23 -12.11 -0.48
CA PHE A 161 -1.39 -13.19 -1.44
C PHE A 161 -2.17 -12.76 -2.67
N LYS A 162 -1.73 -13.24 -3.84
CA LYS A 162 -2.39 -13.04 -5.12
C LYS A 162 -3.64 -13.92 -5.23
N PHE A 163 -4.66 -13.41 -5.91
CA PHE A 163 -5.89 -14.15 -6.21
C PHE A 163 -5.63 -15.33 -7.16
N ALA A 164 -6.34 -16.43 -6.94
CA ALA A 164 -6.28 -17.65 -7.74
C ALA A 164 -4.93 -18.38 -7.76
N ILE A 165 -4.07 -18.13 -6.77
CA ILE A 165 -2.88 -18.95 -6.48
C ILE A 165 -3.06 -19.57 -5.10
N ASP A 166 -2.72 -20.84 -4.95
CA ASP A 166 -2.86 -21.54 -3.67
C ASP A 166 -1.81 -20.99 -2.67
N ALA A 167 -2.29 -20.29 -1.66
CA ALA A 167 -1.46 -19.68 -0.63
C ALA A 167 -0.82 -20.70 0.33
N THR A 168 -1.28 -21.96 0.34
CA THR A 168 -0.77 -23.01 1.22
C THR A 168 0.45 -23.70 0.65
N LEU A 169 0.68 -23.55 -0.65
CA LEU A 169 1.86 -24.14 -1.32
C LEU A 169 3.09 -23.22 -1.14
N PRO A 170 4.29 -23.81 -0.97
CA PRO A 170 5.53 -23.06 -0.85
C PRO A 170 5.97 -22.52 -2.23
N ASN A 171 5.22 -21.56 -2.76
CA ASN A 171 5.50 -20.91 -4.03
C ASN A 171 5.83 -19.44 -3.77
N PRO A 172 7.06 -18.96 -4.06
CA PRO A 172 7.44 -17.57 -3.84
C PRO A 172 6.60 -16.59 -4.67
N ASP A 173 5.98 -17.05 -5.77
CA ASP A 173 5.14 -16.23 -6.64
C ASP A 173 3.69 -16.10 -6.17
N ASN A 174 3.31 -16.73 -5.05
CA ASN A 174 1.94 -16.65 -4.52
C ASN A 174 1.65 -15.32 -3.81
N GLN A 175 2.67 -14.55 -3.45
CA GLN A 175 2.54 -13.22 -2.88
C GLN A 175 2.88 -12.12 -3.90
N PHE A 176 2.40 -10.91 -3.63
CA PHE A 176 2.82 -9.73 -4.38
C PHE A 176 4.29 -9.39 -4.09
N PRO A 177 5.00 -8.75 -5.05
CA PRO A 177 6.39 -8.34 -4.85
C PRO A 177 6.57 -7.45 -3.62
N GLY A 178 7.60 -7.71 -2.82
CA GLY A 178 7.89 -6.97 -1.60
C GLY A 178 7.30 -7.57 -0.32
N TRP A 179 6.44 -8.58 -0.42
CA TRP A 179 5.91 -9.34 0.73
C TRP A 179 6.54 -10.74 0.82
N PRO A 180 6.60 -11.36 2.02
CA PRO A 180 6.10 -10.85 3.31
C PRO A 180 7.00 -9.77 3.92
N VAL A 181 6.41 -8.95 4.81
CA VAL A 181 7.13 -7.90 5.54
C VAL A 181 6.88 -8.04 7.04
N VAL A 182 7.91 -7.81 7.84
CA VAL A 182 7.79 -7.74 9.31
C VAL A 182 8.04 -6.31 9.77
N ILE A 183 7.09 -5.74 10.50
CA ILE A 183 7.14 -4.39 11.05
C ILE A 183 7.17 -4.49 12.58
N HIS A 184 8.06 -3.75 13.24
CA HIS A 184 8.02 -3.60 14.68
C HIS A 184 6.99 -2.53 15.08
N GLN A 185 6.26 -2.75 16.18
CA GLN A 185 5.20 -1.84 16.64
C GLN A 185 5.68 -0.38 16.77
N SER A 186 6.89 -0.15 17.28
CA SER A 186 7.43 1.20 17.47
C SER A 186 7.64 1.98 16.17
N GLU A 187 7.73 1.30 15.04
CA GLU A 187 7.83 1.97 13.73
C GLU A 187 6.58 2.79 13.40
N ASN A 188 5.44 2.47 14.02
CA ASN A 188 4.20 3.22 13.85
C ASN A 188 4.20 4.62 14.50
N ARG A 189 5.32 5.04 15.07
CA ARG A 189 5.54 6.42 15.53
C ARG A 189 6.82 7.04 14.99
N GLY A 190 7.36 6.48 13.89
CA GLY A 190 8.54 7.00 13.21
C GLY A 190 9.88 6.48 13.72
N GLU A 191 9.91 5.40 14.51
CA GLU A 191 11.16 4.69 14.85
C GLU A 191 11.53 3.73 13.71
N ASN A 192 11.96 4.28 12.58
CA ASN A 192 12.13 3.55 11.33
C ASN A 192 13.29 2.54 11.40
N ARG A 193 12.97 1.25 11.32
CA ARG A 193 13.93 0.14 11.27
C ARG A 193 13.95 -0.51 9.90
N LEU A 194 12.81 -0.53 9.24
CA LEU A 194 12.67 -1.08 7.90
C LEU A 194 13.20 -0.07 6.86
N SER A 195 14.17 -0.47 6.09
CA SER A 195 14.85 0.39 5.10
C SER A 195 14.91 -0.27 3.71
#